data_40fe381a0a02d79b0de8ff1166fc6244
#
_entry.id   40fe381a0a02d79b0de8ff1166fc6244
#
_cell.length_a   1.000
_cell.length_b   1.000
_cell.length_c   1.000
_cell.angle_alpha   90.00
_cell.angle_beta   90.00
_cell.angle_gamma   90.00
#
_symmetry.space_group_name_H-M   'P 1'
#
loop_
_entity.id
_entity.type
_entity.pdbx_description
1 polymer ?
#
loop_
_entity_poly.entity_id
_entity_poly.type
_entity_poly.pdbx_seq_one_letter_code
_entity_poly.pdbx_strand_id
1 'polypeptide(L)'
;KDAPNLTFGMSTNLSRRLSDEEDTAMDCLNHILTGTLRSRILGQARRKGVVYSMFSDTSTFEYTSSWDVGAQTNIDTVEQLVEIIVTEISAIVRGELDDAELDAAKSYALGRHQMGAQTVGRINGWYAGRYYFDGKVEDFSAAPEQIKSVTKRQIVDTARQFFQTPCWTFGAYGNSEIAVIRDLAAQFEPLFGEK
;
A
#
# COMPACT_ATOMS: atom_id res chain seq x y z
N LYS A 1 -21.25 3.73 24.09
CA LYS A 1 -21.89 3.96 22.77
C LYS A 1 -21.34 2.92 21.85
N ASP A 2 -22.17 2.02 21.38
CA ASP A 2 -21.81 0.95 20.46
C ASP A 2 -21.54 1.59 19.10
N ALA A 3 -20.25 1.71 18.75
CA ALA A 3 -19.88 2.10 17.39
C ALA A 3 -19.94 0.83 16.51
N PRO A 4 -20.79 0.80 15.47
CA PRO A 4 -20.92 -0.37 14.61
C PRO A 4 -19.70 -0.57 13.71
N ASN A 5 -18.76 0.36 13.74
CA ASN A 5 -17.59 0.37 12.87
C ASN A 5 -16.35 -0.17 13.59
N LEU A 6 -15.60 -0.97 12.86
CA LEU A 6 -14.27 -1.42 13.19
C LEU A 6 -13.26 -0.70 12.30
N THR A 7 -12.24 -0.08 12.88
CA THR A 7 -11.06 0.41 12.16
C THR A 7 -9.95 -0.59 12.38
N PHE A 8 -9.31 -1.03 11.32
CA PHE A 8 -8.16 -1.94 11.40
C PHE A 8 -7.03 -1.50 10.48
N GLY A 9 -5.84 -1.98 10.79
CA GLY A 9 -4.67 -1.87 9.95
C GLY A 9 -3.78 -3.10 10.07
N MET A 10 -3.15 -3.46 8.98
CA MET A 10 -2.09 -4.46 8.93
C MET A 10 -0.84 -3.79 8.37
N SER A 11 0.28 -4.02 9.03
CA SER A 11 1.60 -3.51 8.65
C SER A 11 2.58 -4.66 8.48
N THR A 12 3.42 -4.58 7.47
CA THR A 12 4.60 -5.45 7.32
C THR A 12 5.86 -4.61 7.17
N ASN A 13 7.00 -5.10 7.67
CA ASN A 13 8.20 -4.31 7.82
C ASN A 13 9.44 -5.04 7.25
N LEU A 14 10.29 -4.27 6.59
CA LEU A 14 11.62 -4.68 6.17
C LEU A 14 12.67 -4.02 7.06
N SER A 15 13.68 -4.78 7.49
CA SER A 15 14.84 -4.27 8.25
C SER A 15 15.89 -3.61 7.34
N ARG A 16 15.43 -2.92 6.32
CA ARG A 16 16.23 -2.14 5.39
C ARG A 16 15.43 -1.02 4.76
N ARG A 17 16.12 -0.01 4.28
CA ARG A 17 15.55 1.02 3.40
C ARG A 17 15.30 0.43 2.00
N LEU A 18 14.18 0.81 1.38
CA LEU A 18 13.98 0.60 -0.06
C LEU A 18 14.91 1.49 -0.89
N SER A 19 15.31 1.01 -2.06
CA SER A 19 15.86 1.89 -3.09
C SER A 19 14.77 2.79 -3.68
N ASP A 20 15.18 3.86 -4.36
CA ASP A 20 14.23 4.79 -5.01
C ASP A 20 13.39 4.08 -6.09
N GLU A 21 13.96 3.11 -6.79
CA GLU A 21 13.23 2.29 -7.77
C GLU A 21 12.20 1.37 -7.09
N GLU A 22 12.57 0.75 -5.97
CA GLU A 22 11.66 -0.09 -5.18
C GLU A 22 10.53 0.74 -4.57
N ASP A 23 10.83 1.93 -4.04
CA ASP A 23 9.85 2.85 -3.46
C ASP A 23 8.86 3.32 -4.54
N THR A 24 9.35 3.70 -5.71
CA THR A 24 8.52 4.07 -6.87
C THR A 24 7.65 2.90 -7.36
N ALA A 25 8.18 1.68 -7.34
CA ALA A 25 7.42 0.47 -7.70
C ALA A 25 6.29 0.19 -6.69
N MET A 26 6.56 0.37 -5.40
CA MET A 26 5.55 0.22 -4.35
C MET A 26 4.49 1.32 -4.39
N ASP A 27 4.86 2.54 -4.78
CA ASP A 27 3.89 3.63 -5.00
C ASP A 27 2.92 3.25 -6.15
N CYS A 28 3.42 2.69 -7.24
CA CYS A 28 2.58 2.13 -8.31
C CYS A 28 1.69 0.99 -7.78
N LEU A 29 2.20 0.09 -6.96
CA LEU A 29 1.41 -0.99 -6.34
C LEU A 29 0.28 -0.42 -5.48
N ASN A 30 0.54 0.57 -4.64
CA ASN A 30 -0.48 1.22 -3.82
C ASN A 30 -1.60 1.80 -4.69
N HIS A 31 -1.27 2.37 -5.84
CA HIS A 31 -2.28 2.85 -6.79
C HIS A 31 -3.10 1.72 -7.41
N ILE A 32 -2.48 0.58 -7.74
CA ILE A 32 -3.17 -0.62 -8.24
C ILE A 32 -4.14 -1.16 -7.19
N LEU A 33 -3.73 -1.20 -5.92
CA LEU A 33 -4.52 -1.81 -4.85
C LEU A 33 -5.65 -0.89 -4.34
N THR A 34 -5.34 0.37 -4.03
CA THR A 34 -6.28 1.25 -3.28
C THR A 34 -6.38 2.68 -3.80
N GLY A 35 -5.58 3.10 -4.78
CA GLY A 35 -5.45 4.52 -5.15
C GLY A 35 -6.68 5.13 -5.83
N THR A 36 -7.56 4.33 -6.43
CA THR A 36 -8.74 4.80 -7.17
C THR A 36 -9.94 3.88 -7.02
N LEU A 37 -11.11 4.35 -7.45
CA LEU A 37 -12.32 3.51 -7.51
C LEU A 37 -12.23 2.35 -8.54
N ARG A 38 -11.20 2.31 -9.35
CA ARG A 38 -10.91 1.21 -10.29
C ARG A 38 -9.84 0.26 -9.77
N SER A 39 -9.21 0.61 -8.65
CA SER A 39 -8.19 -0.23 -8.01
C SER A 39 -8.76 -1.55 -7.54
N ARG A 40 -7.92 -2.56 -7.47
CA ARG A 40 -8.32 -3.95 -7.20
C ARG A 40 -9.11 -4.09 -5.91
N ILE A 41 -8.54 -3.65 -4.80
CA ILE A 41 -9.16 -3.79 -3.47
C ILE A 41 -10.25 -2.73 -3.28
N LEU A 42 -9.90 -1.43 -3.35
CA LEU A 42 -10.86 -0.35 -3.10
C LEU A 42 -12.05 -0.43 -4.07
N GLY A 43 -11.80 -0.63 -5.36
CA GLY A 43 -12.86 -0.70 -6.36
C GLY A 43 -13.82 -1.87 -6.11
N GLN A 44 -13.30 -3.06 -5.77
CA GLN A 44 -14.10 -4.23 -5.45
C GLN A 44 -14.89 -4.02 -4.15
N ALA A 45 -14.23 -3.58 -3.08
CA ALA A 45 -14.83 -3.33 -1.77
C ALA A 45 -15.93 -2.27 -1.84
N ARG A 46 -15.73 -1.21 -2.63
CA ARG A 46 -16.76 -0.17 -2.86
C ARG A 46 -17.97 -0.69 -3.61
N ARG A 47 -17.77 -1.49 -4.67
CA ARG A 47 -18.89 -2.10 -5.42
C ARG A 47 -19.71 -3.04 -4.55
N LYS A 48 -19.09 -3.74 -3.60
CA LYS A 48 -19.77 -4.61 -2.63
C LYS A 48 -20.36 -3.85 -1.44
N GLY A 49 -20.10 -2.54 -1.32
CA GLY A 49 -20.61 -1.71 -0.21
C GLY A 49 -19.95 -2.00 1.14
N VAL A 50 -18.80 -2.71 1.17
CA VAL A 50 -18.14 -3.11 2.42
C VAL A 50 -17.23 -2.02 2.99
N VAL A 51 -16.84 -1.03 2.21
CA VAL A 51 -15.99 0.07 2.66
C VAL A 51 -16.35 1.37 1.95
N TYR A 52 -16.19 2.49 2.65
CA TYR A 52 -16.29 3.82 2.02
C TYR A 52 -14.94 4.27 1.48
N SER A 53 -13.89 4.14 2.29
CA SER A 53 -12.51 4.46 1.93
C SER A 53 -11.55 3.52 2.64
N MET A 54 -10.40 3.31 2.04
CA MET A 54 -9.29 2.56 2.60
C MET A 54 -7.99 3.10 2.04
N PHE A 55 -6.88 2.66 2.58
CA PHE A 55 -5.56 3.03 2.08
C PHE A 55 -4.63 1.83 2.03
N SER A 56 -3.66 1.88 1.16
CA SER A 56 -2.38 1.20 1.29
C SER A 56 -1.27 2.22 1.06
N ASP A 57 -0.20 2.12 1.80
CA ASP A 57 0.89 3.09 1.75
C ASP A 57 2.23 2.41 2.03
N THR A 58 3.30 3.01 1.54
CA THR A 58 4.67 2.60 1.79
C THR A 58 5.41 3.73 2.47
N SER A 59 6.07 3.44 3.57
CA SER A 59 6.92 4.40 4.27
C SER A 59 8.36 3.91 4.26
N THR A 60 9.27 4.74 3.76
CA THR A 60 10.70 4.44 3.67
C THR A 60 11.47 5.35 4.60
N PHE A 61 12.12 4.75 5.61
CA PHE A 61 12.94 5.41 6.62
C PHE A 61 14.43 5.13 6.38
N GLU A 62 15.30 5.65 7.24
CA GLU A 62 16.74 5.50 7.10
C GLU A 62 17.20 4.03 7.13
N TYR A 63 16.63 3.21 8.02
CA TYR A 63 17.05 1.81 8.25
C TYR A 63 15.94 0.79 8.07
N THR A 64 14.72 1.22 7.82
CA THR A 64 13.56 0.35 7.71
C THR A 64 12.61 0.85 6.65
N SER A 65 11.75 -0.05 6.17
CA SER A 65 10.60 0.34 5.35
C SER A 65 9.38 -0.44 5.81
N SER A 66 8.21 0.19 5.76
CA SER A 66 6.93 -0.46 6.05
C SER A 66 6.00 -0.40 4.85
N TRP A 67 5.12 -1.37 4.76
CA TRP A 67 3.94 -1.32 3.92
C TRP A 67 2.71 -1.56 4.79
N ASP A 68 1.73 -0.70 4.61
CA ASP A 68 0.55 -0.63 5.46
C ASP A 68 -0.72 -0.70 4.62
N VAL A 69 -1.74 -1.42 5.11
CA VAL A 69 -3.10 -1.39 4.57
C VAL A 69 -4.09 -1.24 5.69
N GLY A 70 -5.09 -0.39 5.51
CA GLY A 70 -6.09 -0.17 6.55
C GLY A 70 -7.40 0.40 6.04
N ALA A 71 -8.43 0.17 6.83
CA ALA A 71 -9.78 0.63 6.52
C ALA A 71 -10.62 0.82 7.80
N GLN A 72 -11.70 1.58 7.63
CA GLN A 72 -12.85 1.55 8.53
C GLN A 72 -14.02 0.89 7.81
N THR A 73 -14.61 -0.12 8.43
CA THR A 73 -15.74 -0.87 7.88
C THR A 73 -16.75 -1.27 8.99
N ASN A 74 -17.89 -1.79 8.61
CA ASN A 74 -18.83 -2.37 9.57
C ASN A 74 -18.30 -3.73 10.05
N ILE A 75 -18.57 -4.06 11.32
CA ILE A 75 -18.16 -5.34 11.90
C ILE A 75 -18.72 -6.55 11.14
N ASP A 76 -19.93 -6.43 10.57
CA ASP A 76 -20.59 -7.51 9.82
C ASP A 76 -19.96 -7.74 8.43
N THR A 77 -19.12 -6.82 7.95
CA THR A 77 -18.53 -6.88 6.59
C THR A 77 -17.00 -6.92 6.61
N VAL A 78 -16.39 -6.86 7.79
CA VAL A 78 -14.93 -6.80 7.92
C VAL A 78 -14.24 -8.06 7.37
N GLU A 79 -14.81 -9.25 7.61
CA GLU A 79 -14.27 -10.52 7.10
C GLU A 79 -14.21 -10.51 5.57
N GLN A 80 -15.28 -10.07 4.91
CA GLN A 80 -15.32 -9.94 3.45
C GLN A 80 -14.28 -8.96 2.92
N LEU A 81 -14.01 -7.87 3.64
CA LEU A 81 -12.98 -6.92 3.26
C LEU A 81 -11.58 -7.53 3.39
N VAL A 82 -11.31 -8.24 4.49
CA VAL A 82 -10.04 -8.94 4.72
C VAL A 82 -9.81 -10.00 3.64
N GLU A 83 -10.83 -10.79 3.29
CA GLU A 83 -10.75 -11.77 2.21
C GLU A 83 -10.36 -11.12 0.86
N ILE A 84 -10.96 -9.97 0.53
CA ILE A 84 -10.60 -9.21 -0.69
C ILE A 84 -9.13 -8.79 -0.63
N ILE A 85 -8.68 -8.24 0.50
CA ILE A 85 -7.30 -7.79 0.69
C ILE A 85 -6.32 -8.95 0.49
N VAL A 86 -6.53 -10.06 1.18
CA VAL A 86 -5.67 -11.24 1.12
C VAL A 86 -5.63 -11.84 -0.28
N THR A 87 -6.78 -11.93 -0.94
CA THR A 87 -6.88 -12.47 -2.31
C THR A 87 -6.08 -11.63 -3.30
N GLU A 88 -6.25 -10.31 -3.28
CA GLU A 88 -5.61 -9.42 -4.25
C GLU A 88 -4.10 -9.29 -4.01
N ILE A 89 -3.66 -9.25 -2.75
CA ILE A 89 -2.23 -9.26 -2.41
C ILE A 89 -1.60 -10.59 -2.85
N SER A 90 -2.25 -11.72 -2.57
CA SER A 90 -1.77 -13.03 -3.01
C SER A 90 -1.61 -13.12 -4.53
N ALA A 91 -2.55 -12.53 -5.29
CA ALA A 91 -2.47 -12.46 -6.74
C ALA A 91 -1.23 -11.66 -7.20
N ILE A 92 -0.96 -10.50 -6.58
CA ILE A 92 0.25 -9.71 -6.88
C ILE A 92 1.53 -10.52 -6.56
N VAL A 93 1.60 -11.17 -5.42
CA VAL A 93 2.77 -11.98 -5.02
C VAL A 93 3.00 -13.15 -5.97
N ARG A 94 1.95 -13.74 -6.55
CA ARG A 94 2.06 -14.74 -7.63
C ARG A 94 2.49 -14.17 -8.98
N GLY A 95 2.46 -12.84 -9.14
CA GLY A 95 2.83 -12.16 -10.38
C GLY A 95 1.64 -11.92 -11.32
N GLU A 96 0.44 -12.04 -10.84
CA GLU A 96 -0.80 -11.81 -11.59
C GLU A 96 -1.08 -10.30 -11.69
N LEU A 97 -0.36 -9.62 -12.56
CA LEU A 97 -0.46 -8.18 -12.80
C LEU A 97 -0.53 -7.90 -14.30
N ASP A 98 -1.58 -7.21 -14.75
CA ASP A 98 -1.80 -6.83 -16.14
C ASP A 98 -1.00 -5.59 -16.55
N ASP A 99 -0.63 -5.50 -17.83
CA ASP A 99 0.04 -4.32 -18.38
C ASP A 99 -0.86 -3.08 -18.30
N ALA A 100 -2.16 -3.24 -18.53
CA ALA A 100 -3.13 -2.14 -18.46
C ALA A 100 -3.25 -1.56 -17.05
N GLU A 101 -3.14 -2.39 -16.00
CA GLU A 101 -3.14 -1.92 -14.61
C GLU A 101 -1.88 -1.14 -14.28
N LEU A 102 -0.72 -1.63 -14.74
CA LEU A 102 0.54 -0.91 -14.57
C LEU A 102 0.53 0.45 -15.30
N ASP A 103 0.06 0.48 -16.54
CA ASP A 103 -0.03 1.72 -17.32
C ASP A 103 -0.98 2.73 -16.68
N ALA A 104 -2.12 2.27 -16.15
CA ALA A 104 -3.05 3.10 -15.41
C ALA A 104 -2.43 3.67 -14.11
N ALA A 105 -1.69 2.83 -13.36
CA ALA A 105 -0.99 3.25 -12.15
C ALA A 105 0.10 4.28 -12.45
N LYS A 106 0.92 4.07 -13.48
CA LYS A 106 1.92 5.05 -13.94
C LYS A 106 1.29 6.38 -14.33
N SER A 107 0.21 6.33 -15.11
CA SER A 107 -0.51 7.53 -15.55
C SER A 107 -1.05 8.30 -14.35
N TYR A 108 -1.58 7.60 -13.33
CA TYR A 108 -2.06 8.22 -12.11
C TYR A 108 -0.92 8.81 -11.28
N ALA A 109 0.19 8.09 -11.10
CA ALA A 109 1.37 8.56 -10.39
C ALA A 109 1.97 9.82 -11.05
N LEU A 110 2.08 9.84 -12.37
CA LEU A 110 2.51 11.02 -13.14
C LEU A 110 1.59 12.22 -12.93
N GLY A 111 0.27 12.00 -12.96
CA GLY A 111 -0.71 13.06 -12.67
C GLY A 111 -0.56 13.61 -11.26
N ARG A 112 -0.38 12.76 -10.26
CA ARG A 112 -0.13 13.17 -8.87
C ARG A 112 1.17 13.93 -8.71
N HIS A 113 2.25 13.50 -9.37
CA HIS A 113 3.52 14.22 -9.39
C HIS A 113 3.35 15.64 -9.96
N GLN A 114 2.67 15.78 -11.11
CA GLN A 114 2.39 17.08 -11.72
C GLN A 114 1.56 17.98 -10.80
N MET A 115 0.56 17.44 -10.11
CA MET A 115 -0.21 18.18 -9.09
C MET A 115 0.67 18.58 -7.89
N GLY A 116 1.68 17.79 -7.55
CA GLY A 116 2.67 18.12 -6.53
C GLY A 116 3.48 19.37 -6.85
N ALA A 117 3.73 19.64 -8.13
CA ALA A 117 4.45 20.83 -8.60
C ALA A 117 3.67 22.14 -8.50
N GLN A 118 2.38 22.11 -8.18
CA GLN A 118 1.52 23.30 -8.17
C GLN A 118 1.73 24.22 -6.96
N THR A 119 2.41 23.77 -5.91
CA THR A 119 2.64 24.58 -4.72
C THR A 119 4.09 24.55 -4.28
N VAL A 120 4.61 25.71 -3.88
CA VAL A 120 5.97 25.85 -3.34
C VAL A 120 6.19 24.96 -2.14
N GLY A 121 5.17 24.83 -1.26
CA GLY A 121 5.27 23.98 -0.06
C GLY A 121 5.50 22.50 -0.39
N ARG A 122 4.85 21.95 -1.42
CA ARG A 122 5.05 20.56 -1.85
C ARG A 122 6.42 20.34 -2.48
N ILE A 123 6.85 21.26 -3.35
CA ILE A 123 8.18 21.22 -3.95
C ILE A 123 9.24 21.31 -2.85
N ASN A 124 9.10 22.27 -1.92
CA ASN A 124 10.03 22.40 -0.79
C ASN A 124 10.06 21.12 0.08
N GLY A 125 8.89 20.56 0.40
CA GLY A 125 8.81 19.31 1.17
C GLY A 125 9.51 18.14 0.47
N TRP A 126 9.39 18.04 -0.85
CA TRP A 126 10.07 17.02 -1.63
C TRP A 126 11.58 17.16 -1.56
N TYR A 127 12.14 18.37 -1.81
CA TYR A 127 13.58 18.62 -1.72
C TYR A 127 14.11 18.47 -0.29
N ALA A 128 13.39 18.97 0.70
CA ALA A 128 13.78 18.85 2.11
C ALA A 128 13.82 17.39 2.56
N GLY A 129 12.83 16.58 2.17
CA GLY A 129 12.81 15.16 2.48
C GLY A 129 14.00 14.42 1.85
N ARG A 130 14.25 14.62 0.56
CA ARG A 130 15.40 14.02 -0.13
C ARG A 130 16.74 14.43 0.50
N TYR A 131 16.91 15.72 0.79
CA TYR A 131 18.13 16.18 1.45
C TYR A 131 18.31 15.60 2.85
N TYR A 132 17.20 15.51 3.62
CA TYR A 132 17.25 14.98 4.98
C TYR A 132 17.63 13.50 5.02
N PHE A 133 17.04 12.67 4.16
CA PHE A 133 17.26 11.23 4.16
C PHE A 133 18.49 10.79 3.35
N ASP A 134 18.77 11.45 2.25
CA ASP A 134 19.76 10.99 1.27
C ASP A 134 21.00 11.90 1.19
N GLY A 135 20.94 13.08 1.83
CA GLY A 135 22.00 14.11 1.73
C GLY A 135 22.17 14.67 0.31
N LYS A 136 21.20 14.41 -0.59
CA LYS A 136 21.28 14.78 -2.01
C LYS A 136 20.15 15.72 -2.39
N VAL A 137 20.45 16.60 -3.33
CA VAL A 137 19.45 17.43 -4.02
C VAL A 137 19.25 16.83 -5.40
N GLU A 138 18.15 16.12 -5.58
CA GLU A 138 17.75 15.59 -6.88
C GLU A 138 16.78 16.55 -7.58
N ASP A 139 16.79 16.54 -8.91
CA ASP A 139 15.86 17.37 -9.66
C ASP A 139 14.43 16.74 -9.59
N PHE A 140 13.48 17.53 -9.12
CA PHE A 140 12.05 17.17 -9.12
C PHE A 140 11.57 16.72 -10.51
N SER A 141 12.16 17.26 -11.58
CA SER A 141 11.81 16.91 -12.96
C SER A 141 12.28 15.52 -13.40
N ALA A 142 13.13 14.83 -12.63
CA ALA A 142 13.61 13.49 -12.95
C ALA A 142 12.60 12.38 -12.56
N ALA A 143 11.74 12.63 -11.59
CA ALA A 143 10.76 11.64 -11.10
C ALA A 143 9.82 11.06 -12.17
N PRO A 144 9.34 11.80 -13.19
CA PRO A 144 8.53 11.25 -14.26
C PRO A 144 9.19 10.10 -15.04
N GLU A 145 10.50 10.15 -15.26
CA GLU A 145 11.21 9.08 -15.97
C GLU A 145 11.34 7.83 -15.08
N GLN A 146 11.55 7.99 -13.78
CA GLN A 146 11.54 6.88 -12.83
C GLN A 146 10.17 6.19 -12.81
N ILE A 147 9.08 6.95 -12.74
CA ILE A 147 7.72 6.38 -12.78
C ILE A 147 7.47 5.61 -14.08
N LYS A 148 7.85 6.15 -15.23
CA LYS A 148 7.68 5.49 -16.53
C LYS A 148 8.50 4.19 -16.64
N SER A 149 9.67 4.13 -16.01
CA SER A 149 10.57 2.97 -16.08
C SER A 149 10.11 1.78 -15.23
N VAL A 150 9.15 1.96 -14.30
CA VAL A 150 8.65 0.89 -13.42
C VAL A 150 8.16 -0.30 -14.27
N THR A 151 8.55 -1.50 -13.87
CA THR A 151 8.16 -2.76 -14.50
C THR A 151 7.30 -3.62 -13.57
N LYS A 152 6.49 -4.51 -14.15
CA LYS A 152 5.73 -5.50 -13.35
C LYS A 152 6.65 -6.32 -12.45
N ARG A 153 7.82 -6.69 -12.96
CA ARG A 153 8.80 -7.46 -12.20
C ARG A 153 9.26 -6.72 -10.95
N GLN A 154 9.60 -5.43 -11.06
CA GLN A 154 10.00 -4.63 -9.89
C GLN A 154 8.89 -4.58 -8.84
N ILE A 155 7.63 -4.35 -9.25
CA ILE A 155 6.48 -4.36 -8.33
C ILE A 155 6.37 -5.71 -7.61
N VAL A 156 6.36 -6.81 -8.35
CA VAL A 156 6.17 -8.15 -7.81
C VAL A 156 7.35 -8.56 -6.90
N ASP A 157 8.58 -8.30 -7.34
CA ASP A 157 9.78 -8.68 -6.58
C ASP A 157 9.89 -7.85 -5.30
N THR A 158 9.53 -6.57 -5.30
CA THR A 158 9.53 -5.74 -4.09
C THR A 158 8.37 -6.13 -3.15
N ALA A 159 7.17 -6.37 -3.68
CA ALA A 159 6.03 -6.84 -2.89
C ALA A 159 6.36 -8.17 -2.17
N ARG A 160 6.98 -9.12 -2.86
CA ARG A 160 7.39 -10.40 -2.27
C ARG A 160 8.30 -10.22 -1.07
N GLN A 161 9.19 -9.25 -1.06
CA GLN A 161 10.08 -9.02 0.08
C GLN A 161 9.28 -8.65 1.34
N PHE A 162 8.22 -7.85 1.22
CA PHE A 162 7.34 -7.52 2.34
C PHE A 162 6.55 -8.73 2.85
N PHE A 163 6.06 -9.58 1.95
CA PHE A 163 5.21 -10.72 2.31
C PHE A 163 5.99 -12.03 2.56
N GLN A 164 7.28 -12.07 2.30
CA GLN A 164 8.16 -13.19 2.69
C GLN A 164 8.81 -12.99 4.06
N THR A 165 8.61 -11.83 4.69
CA THR A 165 9.15 -11.56 6.03
C THR A 165 8.11 -11.92 7.10
N PRO A 166 8.52 -12.55 8.23
CA PRO A 166 7.61 -12.80 9.34
C PRO A 166 7.33 -11.58 10.22
N CYS A 167 7.81 -10.39 9.82
CA CYS A 167 7.68 -9.16 10.60
C CYS A 167 6.42 -8.39 10.17
N TRP A 168 5.28 -8.80 10.71
CA TRP A 168 4.01 -8.12 10.45
C TRP A 168 3.19 -7.95 11.74
N THR A 169 2.26 -7.02 11.72
CA THR A 169 1.36 -6.70 12.82
C THR A 169 -0.06 -6.47 12.30
N PHE A 170 -1.05 -6.79 13.13
CA PHE A 170 -2.44 -6.44 12.90
C PHE A 170 -2.98 -5.72 14.12
N GLY A 171 -3.63 -4.59 13.90
CA GLY A 171 -4.28 -3.81 14.95
C GLY A 171 -5.71 -3.45 14.56
N ALA A 172 -6.61 -3.46 15.55
CA ALA A 172 -7.98 -3.05 15.34
C ALA A 172 -8.49 -2.22 16.51
N TYR A 173 -9.39 -1.29 16.21
CA TYR A 173 -10.07 -0.44 17.18
C TYR A 173 -11.58 -0.40 16.85
N GLY A 174 -12.40 -0.70 17.85
CA GLY A 174 -13.85 -0.71 17.73
C GLY A 174 -14.50 -1.56 18.81
N ASN A 175 -15.82 -1.70 18.74
CA ASN A 175 -16.58 -2.55 19.64
C ASN A 175 -16.65 -3.99 19.10
N SER A 176 -15.61 -4.77 19.37
CA SER A 176 -15.52 -6.17 18.96
C SER A 176 -14.83 -7.00 20.03
N GLU A 177 -15.16 -8.28 20.08
CA GLU A 177 -14.49 -9.23 20.96
C GLU A 177 -13.06 -9.54 20.46
N ILE A 178 -12.13 -9.78 21.39
CA ILE A 178 -10.74 -10.10 21.05
C ILE A 178 -10.64 -11.37 20.18
N ALA A 179 -11.55 -12.34 20.33
CA ALA A 179 -11.59 -13.52 19.50
C ALA A 179 -11.78 -13.18 18.01
N VAL A 180 -12.73 -12.32 17.69
CA VAL A 180 -12.97 -11.84 16.32
C VAL A 180 -11.70 -11.15 15.75
N ILE A 181 -11.02 -10.33 16.55
CA ILE A 181 -9.80 -9.65 16.10
C ILE A 181 -8.68 -10.65 15.80
N ARG A 182 -8.56 -11.72 16.60
CA ARG A 182 -7.58 -12.80 16.36
C ARG A 182 -7.91 -13.58 15.09
N ASP A 183 -9.19 -13.89 14.86
CA ASP A 183 -9.64 -14.62 13.68
C ASP A 183 -9.40 -13.78 12.40
N LEU A 184 -9.61 -12.47 12.46
CA LEU A 184 -9.27 -11.55 11.36
C LEU A 184 -7.76 -11.51 11.11
N ALA A 185 -6.95 -11.42 12.16
CA ALA A 185 -5.48 -11.46 12.02
C ALA A 185 -5.00 -12.77 11.39
N ALA A 186 -5.58 -13.91 11.79
CA ALA A 186 -5.22 -15.22 11.25
C ALA A 186 -5.47 -15.32 9.73
N GLN A 187 -6.44 -14.59 9.18
CA GLN A 187 -6.68 -14.58 7.73
C GLN A 187 -5.53 -13.95 6.93
N PHE A 188 -4.69 -13.13 7.54
CA PHE A 188 -3.49 -12.56 6.90
C PHE A 188 -2.28 -13.50 6.93
N GLU A 189 -2.24 -14.49 7.83
CA GLU A 189 -1.09 -15.40 7.97
C GLU A 189 -0.65 -16.07 6.65
N PRO A 190 -1.57 -16.49 5.74
CA PRO A 190 -1.18 -17.10 4.47
C PRO A 190 -0.40 -16.17 3.52
N LEU A 191 -0.41 -14.85 3.75
CA LEU A 191 0.39 -13.90 2.97
C LEU A 191 1.87 -13.98 3.32
N PHE A 192 2.19 -14.43 4.53
CA PHE A 192 3.55 -14.45 5.07
C PHE A 192 4.08 -15.89 5.05
N GLY A 193 5.31 -16.08 4.57
CA GLY A 193 5.94 -17.40 4.51
C GLY A 193 5.95 -18.11 5.86
N GLU A 194 5.96 -19.44 5.85
CA GLU A 194 6.09 -20.25 7.08
C GLU A 194 7.31 -19.81 7.89
N LYS A 195 7.11 -19.74 9.22
CA LYS A 195 8.15 -19.37 10.19
C LYS A 195 9.24 -20.42 10.28
#